data_9536a75bd39c1ecd1ef4d1f609455db2
#
_entry.id   9536a75bd39c1ecd1ef4d1f609455db2
#
_cell.length_a   1.000
_cell.length_b   1.000
_cell.length_c   1.000
_cell.angle_alpha   90.00
_cell.angle_beta   90.00
_cell.angle_gamma   90.00
#
_symmetry.space_group_name_H-M   'P 1'
#
loop_
_entity.id
_entity.type
_entity.pdbx_description
1 polymer ?
#
loop_
_entity_poly.entity_id
_entity_poly.type
_entity_poly.pdbx_seq_one_letter_code
_entity_poly.pdbx_strand_id
1 'polypeptide(L)'
;MMNKCFKSLFLIWTTSLLILLTGFNSEGAFSESAIKLERIDIIASPITTQGMSQLTLAVGNKQPFEAVGHYSDGSSHPLTDLTVSDWHTSDSEVGRFDEPGVLTAVEVGNTTLTATKDGVTSNTVNVNVSAAVITSIQVTPSPVNVAKGQTQQLTATAIFSDGTSSDISSSVTWAPVDTATATVS
;
A
#
# COMPACT_ATOMS: atom_id res chain seq x y z
N MET A 1 -76.87 3.39 -6.93
CA MET A 1 -76.38 2.02 -7.09
C MET A 1 -75.09 1.96 -6.25
N MET A 2 -75.18 1.57 -4.97
CA MET A 2 -74.96 0.22 -4.40
C MET A 2 -73.59 -0.34 -4.83
N ASN A 3 -72.61 -0.63 -3.97
CA ASN A 3 -72.62 -1.50 -2.75
C ASN A 3 -71.36 -1.29 -1.94
N LYS A 4 -71.48 -1.16 -0.66
CA LYS A 4 -71.22 -2.08 0.46
C LYS A 4 -69.70 -2.48 0.63
N CYS A 5 -69.05 -1.86 1.56
CA CYS A 5 -68.73 -2.33 2.93
C CYS A 5 -68.36 -3.81 3.04
N PHE A 6 -67.08 -4.06 3.38
CA PHE A 6 -66.74 -5.23 4.17
C PHE A 6 -65.68 -4.85 5.22
N LYS A 7 -66.12 -4.65 6.43
CA LYS A 7 -65.31 -4.63 7.65
C LYS A 7 -65.03 -6.09 8.01
N SER A 8 -63.80 -6.55 8.01
CA SER A 8 -63.42 -7.80 8.66
C SER A 8 -62.78 -7.50 10.02
N LEU A 9 -63.53 -7.85 11.03
CA LEU A 9 -63.23 -7.82 12.44
C LEU A 9 -62.33 -9.02 12.77
N PHE A 10 -61.01 -8.79 13.06
CA PHE A 10 -60.18 -9.87 13.57
C PHE A 10 -60.30 -9.92 15.09
N LEU A 11 -60.96 -10.96 15.55
CA LEU A 11 -61.21 -11.32 16.93
C LEU A 11 -59.90 -11.79 17.59
N ILE A 12 -59.46 -11.08 18.61
CA ILE A 12 -58.33 -11.46 19.46
C ILE A 12 -58.76 -12.59 20.38
N TRP A 13 -58.20 -13.76 20.18
CA TRP A 13 -58.30 -14.84 21.17
C TRP A 13 -57.12 -14.76 22.11
N THR A 14 -57.37 -14.24 23.30
CA THR A 14 -56.46 -14.35 24.44
C THR A 14 -56.73 -15.71 25.12
N THR A 15 -55.86 -16.69 24.83
CA THR A 15 -55.77 -17.87 25.70
C THR A 15 -54.57 -17.68 26.63
N SER A 16 -54.90 -17.29 27.85
CA SER A 16 -54.00 -17.31 29.00
C SER A 16 -53.63 -18.75 29.31
N LEU A 17 -52.46 -19.21 28.88
CA LEU A 17 -51.88 -20.45 29.38
C LEU A 17 -50.84 -20.10 30.44
N LEU A 18 -51.28 -20.11 31.68
CA LEU A 18 -50.43 -20.04 32.87
C LEU A 18 -49.64 -21.35 32.99
N ILE A 19 -48.46 -21.44 32.44
CA ILE A 19 -47.52 -22.53 32.72
C ILE A 19 -46.65 -22.08 33.89
N LEU A 20 -46.96 -22.62 35.05
CA LEU A 20 -46.09 -22.57 36.22
C LEU A 20 -44.89 -23.50 35.93
N LEU A 21 -43.79 -22.99 35.46
CA LEU A 21 -42.54 -23.74 35.33
C LEU A 21 -41.59 -23.29 36.43
N THR A 22 -41.58 -24.11 37.47
CA THR A 22 -40.60 -24.10 38.55
C THR A 22 -39.20 -24.39 37.97
N GLY A 23 -38.27 -23.45 38.21
CA GLY A 23 -36.86 -23.73 38.42
C GLY A 23 -36.10 -24.44 37.28
N PHE A 24 -35.64 -23.67 36.29
CA PHE A 24 -34.40 -23.95 35.65
C PHE A 24 -33.62 -22.64 35.60
N ASN A 25 -32.88 -22.38 36.67
CA ASN A 25 -31.74 -21.50 36.61
C ASN A 25 -30.65 -22.23 35.83
N SER A 26 -30.64 -22.14 34.51
CA SER A 26 -29.46 -22.30 33.71
C SER A 26 -29.07 -20.91 33.16
N GLU A 27 -28.55 -20.09 34.04
CA GLU A 27 -27.68 -19.00 33.63
C GLU A 27 -26.39 -19.61 33.08
N GLY A 28 -26.50 -20.33 31.99
CA GLY A 28 -25.42 -20.47 31.05
C GLY A 28 -25.39 -19.19 30.20
N ALA A 29 -24.90 -18.11 30.76
CA ALA A 29 -24.43 -17.00 29.96
C ALA A 29 -23.38 -17.58 29.04
N PHE A 30 -23.77 -17.93 27.82
CA PHE A 30 -22.82 -18.06 26.74
C PHE A 30 -22.23 -16.67 26.57
N SER A 31 -21.11 -16.44 27.27
CA SER A 31 -20.23 -15.33 26.95
C SER A 31 -19.77 -15.62 25.54
N GLU A 32 -20.45 -15.03 24.56
CA GLU A 32 -19.94 -14.98 23.21
C GLU A 32 -18.58 -14.26 23.32
N SER A 33 -17.51 -15.07 23.29
CA SER A 33 -16.17 -14.53 23.37
C SER A 33 -16.01 -13.59 22.18
N ALA A 34 -15.90 -12.29 22.43
CA ALA A 34 -15.69 -11.32 21.37
C ALA A 34 -14.47 -11.75 20.54
N ILE A 35 -14.66 -11.82 19.24
CA ILE A 35 -13.56 -12.10 18.29
C ILE A 35 -12.47 -11.03 18.49
N LYS A 36 -11.27 -11.46 18.77
CA LYS A 36 -10.13 -10.58 19.05
C LYS A 36 -9.07 -10.71 17.96
N LEU A 37 -8.45 -9.58 17.62
CA LEU A 37 -7.24 -9.55 16.80
C LEU A 37 -6.09 -10.15 17.63
N GLU A 38 -5.41 -11.17 17.09
CA GLU A 38 -4.32 -11.87 17.79
C GLU A 38 -2.95 -11.61 17.15
N ARG A 39 -2.94 -11.43 15.82
CA ARG A 39 -1.70 -11.23 15.07
C ARG A 39 -1.96 -10.34 13.86
N ILE A 40 -0.96 -9.56 13.47
CA ILE A 40 -0.93 -8.80 12.23
C ILE A 40 0.28 -9.24 11.43
N ASP A 41 0.09 -9.54 10.15
CA ASP A 41 1.17 -9.73 9.20
C ASP A 41 1.17 -8.56 8.21
N ILE A 42 2.33 -7.91 8.01
CA ILE A 42 2.53 -6.93 6.96
C ILE A 42 3.39 -7.51 5.86
N ILE A 43 2.98 -7.25 4.60
CA ILE A 43 3.63 -7.74 3.39
C ILE A 43 3.74 -6.62 2.37
N ALA A 44 4.86 -6.57 1.62
CA ALA A 44 5.01 -5.65 0.49
C ALA A 44 4.07 -6.05 -0.65
N SER A 45 3.38 -5.08 -1.25
CA SER A 45 2.47 -5.30 -2.38
C SER A 45 2.93 -4.48 -3.60
N PRO A 46 3.10 -5.08 -4.80
CA PRO A 46 3.04 -6.52 -5.08
C PRO A 46 4.19 -7.28 -4.42
N ILE A 47 3.95 -8.56 -4.10
CA ILE A 47 4.98 -9.44 -3.53
C ILE A 47 6.10 -9.60 -4.57
N THR A 48 7.20 -8.89 -4.40
CA THR A 48 8.29 -8.87 -5.37
C THR A 48 9.21 -10.08 -5.26
N THR A 49 9.24 -10.77 -4.10
CA THR A 49 9.98 -12.05 -3.94
C THR A 49 9.61 -12.77 -2.65
N GLN A 50 9.21 -14.03 -2.74
CA GLN A 50 9.15 -14.92 -1.58
C GLN A 50 10.58 -15.22 -1.13
N GLY A 51 10.92 -14.87 0.12
CA GLY A 51 12.16 -15.30 0.76
C GLY A 51 13.23 -14.23 0.96
N MET A 52 13.00 -12.95 0.63
CA MET A 52 13.93 -11.88 1.00
C MET A 52 13.72 -11.45 2.44
N SER A 53 14.73 -11.61 3.26
CA SER A 53 14.78 -11.09 4.63
C SER A 53 14.90 -9.55 4.69
N GLN A 54 15.12 -8.91 3.55
CA GLN A 54 15.31 -7.46 3.43
C GLN A 54 14.80 -6.94 2.10
N LEU A 55 13.99 -5.87 2.15
CA LEU A 55 13.53 -5.11 0.99
C LEU A 55 14.55 -4.00 0.69
N THR A 56 14.87 -3.78 -0.59
CA THR A 56 15.73 -2.64 -1.00
C THR A 56 14.93 -1.67 -1.85
N LEU A 57 14.95 -0.39 -1.47
CA LEU A 57 14.32 0.72 -2.20
C LEU A 57 15.38 1.77 -2.53
N ALA A 58 15.26 2.43 -3.67
CA ALA A 58 16.06 3.63 -3.94
C ALA A 58 15.39 4.86 -3.35
N VAL A 59 16.18 5.84 -2.91
CA VAL A 59 15.69 7.17 -2.45
C VAL A 59 14.69 7.73 -3.47
N GLY A 60 13.58 8.28 -2.98
CA GLY A 60 12.47 8.81 -3.73
C GLY A 60 11.40 7.78 -4.13
N ASN A 61 11.69 6.49 -4.04
CA ASN A 61 10.71 5.45 -4.36
C ASN A 61 9.70 5.26 -3.23
N LYS A 62 8.50 4.84 -3.62
CA LYS A 62 7.42 4.45 -2.69
C LYS A 62 7.15 2.96 -2.80
N GLN A 63 6.85 2.33 -1.66
CA GLN A 63 6.49 0.92 -1.58
C GLN A 63 5.19 0.75 -0.79
N PRO A 64 4.14 0.23 -1.42
CA PRO A 64 2.92 -0.15 -0.71
C PRO A 64 3.12 -1.42 0.14
N PHE A 65 2.44 -1.47 1.28
CA PHE A 65 2.32 -2.61 2.16
C PHE A 65 0.85 -2.89 2.46
N GLU A 66 0.52 -4.14 2.61
CA GLU A 66 -0.77 -4.60 3.09
C GLU A 66 -0.60 -5.18 4.49
N ALA A 67 -1.59 -4.95 5.35
CA ALA A 67 -1.66 -5.55 6.67
C ALA A 67 -2.82 -6.54 6.71
N VAL A 68 -2.57 -7.75 7.19
CA VAL A 68 -3.56 -8.82 7.36
C VAL A 68 -3.68 -9.13 8.84
N GLY A 69 -4.88 -8.96 9.39
CA GLY A 69 -5.22 -9.34 10.76
C GLY A 69 -5.66 -10.79 10.83
N HIS A 70 -5.19 -11.51 11.86
CA HIS A 70 -5.58 -12.86 12.21
C HIS A 70 -6.32 -12.82 13.55
N TYR A 71 -7.47 -13.47 13.61
CA TYR A 71 -8.40 -13.34 14.73
C TYR A 71 -8.58 -14.65 15.51
N SER A 72 -9.08 -14.54 16.74
CA SER A 72 -9.24 -15.67 17.68
C SER A 72 -10.21 -16.75 17.21
N ASP A 73 -11.05 -16.47 16.22
CA ASP A 73 -11.94 -17.45 15.57
C ASP A 73 -11.27 -18.19 14.40
N GLY A 74 -9.99 -17.93 14.12
CA GLY A 74 -9.22 -18.48 13.02
C GLY A 74 -9.41 -17.75 11.69
N SER A 75 -10.25 -16.70 11.65
CA SER A 75 -10.41 -15.89 10.43
C SER A 75 -9.21 -14.98 10.18
N SER A 76 -9.04 -14.54 8.93
CA SER A 76 -8.00 -13.60 8.53
C SER A 76 -8.55 -12.61 7.51
N HIS A 77 -8.35 -11.32 7.75
CA HIS A 77 -8.87 -10.25 6.89
C HIS A 77 -7.85 -9.13 6.69
N PRO A 78 -7.82 -8.49 5.51
CA PRO A 78 -7.05 -7.27 5.31
C PRO A 78 -7.51 -6.16 6.28
N LEU A 79 -6.57 -5.48 6.90
CA LEU A 79 -6.81 -4.31 7.77
C LEU A 79 -6.80 -3.05 6.90
N THR A 80 -7.96 -2.68 6.35
CA THR A 80 -8.11 -1.54 5.44
C THR A 80 -8.38 -0.21 6.14
N ASP A 81 -8.56 -0.24 7.44
CA ASP A 81 -8.89 0.91 8.29
C ASP A 81 -7.69 1.44 9.10
N LEU A 82 -6.49 0.96 8.82
CA LEU A 82 -5.26 1.52 9.39
C LEU A 82 -5.01 2.93 8.87
N THR A 83 -4.64 3.82 9.79
CA THR A 83 -4.24 5.20 9.51
C THR A 83 -2.72 5.31 9.43
N VAL A 84 -2.19 6.47 9.02
CA VAL A 84 -0.73 6.73 9.00
C VAL A 84 -0.09 6.50 10.37
N SER A 85 -0.80 6.85 11.46
CA SER A 85 -0.29 6.70 12.83
C SER A 85 -0.19 5.26 13.32
N ASP A 86 -0.80 4.31 12.62
CA ASP A 86 -0.72 2.88 12.94
C ASP A 86 0.51 2.22 12.30
N TRP A 87 1.16 2.90 11.36
CA TRP A 87 2.38 2.45 10.70
C TRP A 87 3.61 3.15 11.28
N HIS A 88 4.64 2.38 11.61
CA HIS A 88 5.83 2.86 12.28
C HIS A 88 7.10 2.46 11.55
N THR A 89 8.09 3.35 11.59
CA THR A 89 9.46 3.07 11.16
C THR A 89 10.40 3.26 12.34
N SER A 90 11.49 2.52 12.37
CA SER A 90 12.55 2.74 13.39
C SER A 90 13.34 4.01 13.15
N ASP A 91 13.38 4.50 11.90
CA ASP A 91 14.04 5.73 11.49
C ASP A 91 13.21 6.41 10.38
N SER A 92 12.57 7.52 10.76
CA SER A 92 11.71 8.29 9.84
C SER A 92 12.49 9.17 8.86
N GLU A 93 13.78 9.41 9.09
CA GLU A 93 14.64 10.13 8.15
C GLU A 93 15.08 9.20 7.01
N VAL A 94 15.22 7.91 7.27
CA VAL A 94 15.52 6.91 6.25
C VAL A 94 14.26 6.52 5.48
N GLY A 95 13.13 6.31 6.18
CA GLY A 95 11.87 5.96 5.54
C GLY A 95 10.67 6.31 6.42
N ARG A 96 9.60 6.83 5.81
CA ARG A 96 8.39 7.25 6.53
C ARG A 96 7.13 6.91 5.77
N PHE A 97 6.02 6.87 6.51
CA PHE A 97 4.68 6.77 5.97
C PHE A 97 4.03 8.15 5.89
N ASP A 98 3.77 8.64 4.67
CA ASP A 98 3.00 9.86 4.42
C ASP A 98 1.54 9.52 4.09
N GLU A 99 1.28 8.26 3.70
CA GLU A 99 -0.02 7.69 3.38
C GLU A 99 -0.14 6.33 4.11
N PRO A 100 -1.36 5.89 4.50
CA PRO A 100 -1.53 4.59 5.16
C PRO A 100 -0.97 3.45 4.32
N GLY A 101 -0.06 2.67 4.90
CA GLY A 101 0.54 1.52 4.22
C GLY A 101 1.51 1.83 3.09
N VAL A 102 1.83 3.10 2.81
CA VAL A 102 2.79 3.45 1.74
C VAL A 102 4.05 4.05 2.33
N LEU A 103 5.13 3.26 2.31
CA LEU A 103 6.46 3.73 2.73
C LEU A 103 7.08 4.58 1.64
N THR A 104 7.60 5.75 2.01
CA THR A 104 8.44 6.61 1.18
C THR A 104 9.90 6.46 1.62
N ALA A 105 10.80 6.11 0.70
CA ALA A 105 12.24 6.06 0.95
C ALA A 105 12.82 7.49 0.86
N VAL A 106 13.44 7.98 1.95
CA VAL A 106 13.84 9.39 2.11
C VAL A 106 15.35 9.57 2.01
N GLU A 107 16.11 8.87 2.84
CA GLU A 107 17.58 8.93 2.86
C GLU A 107 18.19 7.53 2.83
N VAL A 108 19.45 7.47 2.39
CA VAL A 108 20.23 6.21 2.36
C VAL A 108 20.42 5.68 3.78
N GLY A 109 20.08 4.43 4.02
CA GLY A 109 20.18 3.82 5.34
C GLY A 109 19.36 2.55 5.48
N ASN A 110 19.19 2.12 6.72
CA ASN A 110 18.36 0.97 7.07
C ASN A 110 17.27 1.40 8.04
N THR A 111 16.06 0.93 7.83
CA THR A 111 14.94 1.10 8.75
C THR A 111 14.14 -0.18 8.87
N THR A 112 13.38 -0.31 9.93
CA THR A 112 12.44 -1.41 10.12
C THR A 112 11.02 -0.88 10.16
N LEU A 113 10.08 -1.68 9.68
CA LEU A 113 8.66 -1.32 9.64
C LEU A 113 7.85 -2.23 10.54
N THR A 114 6.85 -1.67 11.19
CA THR A 114 5.78 -2.39 11.88
C THR A 114 4.45 -1.67 11.70
N ALA A 115 3.34 -2.40 11.87
CA ALA A 115 2.01 -1.83 12.02
C ALA A 115 1.43 -2.23 13.37
N THR A 116 0.61 -1.37 13.97
CA THR A 116 -0.02 -1.63 15.28
C THR A 116 -1.51 -1.31 15.20
N LYS A 117 -2.34 -2.24 15.70
CA LYS A 117 -3.78 -2.05 15.85
C LYS A 117 -4.29 -2.78 17.09
N ASP A 118 -5.15 -2.12 17.87
CA ASP A 118 -5.77 -2.69 19.09
C ASP A 118 -4.75 -3.29 20.09
N GLY A 119 -3.54 -2.70 20.14
CA GLY A 119 -2.44 -3.18 20.98
C GLY A 119 -1.66 -4.37 20.43
N VAL A 120 -2.01 -4.86 19.23
CA VAL A 120 -1.28 -5.93 18.53
C VAL A 120 -0.32 -5.30 17.53
N THR A 121 0.96 -5.68 17.62
CA THR A 121 2.01 -5.24 16.68
C THR A 121 2.33 -6.34 15.68
N SER A 122 2.56 -5.96 14.44
CA SER A 122 2.86 -6.88 13.33
C SER A 122 4.25 -7.51 13.42
N ASN A 123 4.55 -8.42 12.48
CA ASN A 123 5.92 -8.79 12.14
C ASN A 123 6.72 -7.55 11.75
N THR A 124 8.05 -7.64 11.89
CA THR A 124 8.98 -6.59 11.46
C THR A 124 9.45 -6.86 10.03
N VAL A 125 9.44 -5.82 9.18
CA VAL A 125 10.05 -5.85 7.84
C VAL A 125 11.29 -4.99 7.85
N ASN A 126 12.42 -5.53 7.38
CA ASN A 126 13.67 -4.79 7.23
C ASN A 126 13.72 -4.13 5.85
N VAL A 127 14.07 -2.85 5.82
CA VAL A 127 14.22 -2.08 4.58
C VAL A 127 15.61 -1.44 4.53
N ASN A 128 16.29 -1.64 3.41
CA ASN A 128 17.49 -0.92 3.04
C ASN A 128 17.13 0.15 2.01
N VAL A 129 17.44 1.39 2.27
CA VAL A 129 17.29 2.47 1.31
C VAL A 129 18.63 2.76 0.66
N SER A 130 18.73 2.57 -0.66
CA SER A 130 19.91 2.81 -1.48
C SER A 130 19.88 4.21 -2.10
N ALA A 131 21.01 4.65 -2.65
CA ALA A 131 21.08 5.90 -3.40
C ALA A 131 20.05 5.95 -4.55
N ALA A 132 19.66 7.17 -4.93
CA ALA A 132 18.76 7.39 -6.06
C ALA A 132 19.32 6.78 -7.35
N VAL A 133 18.44 6.22 -8.18
CA VAL A 133 18.77 5.58 -9.45
C VAL A 133 18.21 6.38 -10.61
N ILE A 134 18.86 6.28 -11.79
CA ILE A 134 18.35 6.91 -13.01
C ILE A 134 17.05 6.22 -13.43
N THR A 135 15.97 7.00 -13.55
CA THR A 135 14.64 6.54 -13.98
C THR A 135 14.39 6.84 -15.46
N SER A 136 14.97 7.93 -15.97
CA SER A 136 14.87 8.30 -17.38
C SER A 136 16.05 9.17 -17.83
N ILE A 137 16.28 9.20 -19.14
CA ILE A 137 17.24 10.08 -19.79
C ILE A 137 16.48 10.91 -20.82
N GLN A 138 16.64 12.22 -20.77
CA GLN A 138 16.12 13.17 -21.76
C GLN A 138 17.25 13.70 -22.63
N VAL A 139 17.03 13.73 -23.95
CA VAL A 139 17.96 14.33 -24.91
C VAL A 139 17.34 15.62 -25.46
N THR A 140 18.11 16.72 -25.38
CA THR A 140 17.68 18.03 -25.90
C THR A 140 18.73 18.59 -26.86
N PRO A 141 18.29 19.34 -27.93
CA PRO A 141 16.93 19.51 -28.37
C PRO A 141 16.29 18.24 -28.95
N SER A 142 14.97 18.12 -28.90
CA SER A 142 14.21 17.05 -29.54
C SER A 142 12.89 17.63 -30.08
N PRO A 143 12.58 17.47 -31.38
CA PRO A 143 13.41 16.83 -32.44
C PRO A 143 14.65 17.64 -32.82
N VAL A 144 15.64 16.95 -33.39
CA VAL A 144 16.88 17.58 -33.93
C VAL A 144 16.69 17.84 -35.43
N ASN A 145 16.84 19.08 -35.84
CA ASN A 145 16.83 19.46 -37.26
C ASN A 145 18.15 20.18 -37.61
N VAL A 146 18.99 19.55 -38.41
CA VAL A 146 20.31 20.05 -38.77
C VAL A 146 20.43 20.06 -40.29
N ALA A 147 20.90 21.17 -40.86
CA ALA A 147 21.18 21.24 -42.29
C ALA A 147 22.46 20.43 -42.61
N LYS A 148 22.51 19.87 -43.82
CA LYS A 148 23.68 19.10 -44.26
C LYS A 148 25.00 19.86 -44.05
N GLY A 149 25.94 19.24 -43.36
CA GLY A 149 27.26 19.81 -43.07
C GLY A 149 27.32 20.74 -41.85
N GLN A 150 26.18 20.91 -41.15
CA GLN A 150 26.12 21.63 -39.88
C GLN A 150 26.15 20.67 -38.71
N THR A 151 26.46 21.17 -37.51
CA THR A 151 26.49 20.44 -36.27
C THR A 151 25.47 21.03 -35.29
N GLN A 152 24.89 20.18 -34.44
CA GLN A 152 23.99 20.55 -33.34
C GLN A 152 24.49 19.91 -32.06
N GLN A 153 24.73 20.72 -31.04
CA GLN A 153 25.03 20.22 -29.70
C GLN A 153 23.80 19.55 -29.09
N LEU A 154 23.98 18.35 -28.56
CA LEU A 154 22.97 17.62 -27.79
C LEU A 154 23.38 17.58 -26.33
N THR A 155 22.38 17.60 -25.45
CA THR A 155 22.55 17.45 -24.03
C THR A 155 21.72 16.23 -23.56
N ALA A 156 22.35 15.34 -22.81
CA ALA A 156 21.66 14.24 -22.13
C ALA A 156 21.50 14.58 -20.66
N THR A 157 20.25 14.61 -20.19
CA THR A 157 19.93 14.88 -18.79
C THR A 157 19.34 13.61 -18.16
N ALA A 158 19.98 13.08 -17.12
CA ALA A 158 19.43 12.01 -16.30
C ALA A 158 18.40 12.58 -15.32
N ILE A 159 17.29 11.87 -15.14
CA ILE A 159 16.29 12.11 -14.09
C ILE A 159 16.39 10.93 -13.14
N PHE A 160 16.51 11.22 -11.83
CA PHE A 160 16.69 10.22 -10.79
C PHE A 160 15.36 9.93 -10.05
N SER A 161 15.34 8.82 -9.30
CA SER A 161 14.17 8.35 -8.55
C SER A 161 13.73 9.32 -7.45
N ASP A 162 14.61 10.19 -6.94
CA ASP A 162 14.37 11.23 -5.97
C ASP A 162 13.86 12.55 -6.59
N GLY A 163 13.66 12.58 -7.92
CA GLY A 163 13.23 13.76 -8.68
C GLY A 163 14.37 14.74 -9.03
N THR A 164 15.61 14.48 -8.61
CA THR A 164 16.75 15.29 -9.02
C THR A 164 17.13 15.02 -10.48
N SER A 165 17.89 15.93 -11.09
CA SER A 165 18.41 15.77 -12.46
C SER A 165 19.86 16.20 -12.57
N SER A 166 20.59 15.59 -13.50
CA SER A 166 22.00 15.91 -13.76
C SER A 166 22.32 15.79 -15.25
N ASP A 167 23.19 16.68 -15.73
CA ASP A 167 23.76 16.58 -17.08
C ASP A 167 24.76 15.41 -17.10
N ILE A 168 24.49 14.44 -17.95
CA ILE A 168 25.33 13.24 -18.14
C ILE A 168 25.92 13.15 -19.57
N SER A 169 25.90 14.25 -20.33
CA SER A 169 26.30 14.27 -21.75
C SER A 169 27.71 13.72 -22.00
N SER A 170 28.61 13.91 -21.03
CA SER A 170 29.98 13.40 -21.08
C SER A 170 30.14 11.95 -20.61
N SER A 171 29.10 11.38 -19.99
CA SER A 171 29.16 10.04 -19.38
C SER A 171 28.32 9.00 -20.13
N VAL A 172 27.60 9.40 -21.18
CA VAL A 172 26.80 8.53 -22.03
C VAL A 172 27.50 8.17 -23.32
N THR A 173 27.18 7.01 -23.87
CA THR A 173 27.58 6.65 -25.22
C THR A 173 26.55 7.14 -26.21
N TRP A 174 26.96 8.01 -27.13
CA TRP A 174 26.11 8.52 -28.19
C TRP A 174 26.19 7.61 -29.42
N ALA A 175 25.06 7.26 -30.01
CA ALA A 175 25.01 6.51 -31.24
C ALA A 175 23.79 6.95 -32.07
N PRO A 176 23.94 7.28 -33.35
CA PRO A 176 22.83 7.53 -34.25
C PRO A 176 22.22 6.18 -34.66
N VAL A 177 20.90 6.17 -34.88
CA VAL A 177 20.18 5.00 -35.40
C VAL A 177 20.63 4.73 -36.86
N ASP A 178 20.86 5.78 -37.62
CA ASP A 178 21.33 5.70 -39.01
C ASP A 178 22.63 6.50 -39.18
N THR A 179 23.74 5.79 -39.30
CA THR A 179 25.07 6.35 -39.50
C THR A 179 25.29 6.95 -40.91
N ALA A 180 24.43 6.63 -41.89
CA ALA A 180 24.47 7.23 -43.22
C ALA A 180 23.89 8.66 -43.24
N THR A 181 22.98 8.94 -42.29
CA THR A 181 22.29 10.24 -42.20
C THR A 181 23.02 11.20 -41.27
N ALA A 182 23.55 10.72 -40.14
CA ALA A 182 24.23 11.55 -39.14
C ALA A 182 25.36 10.80 -38.44
N THR A 183 26.34 11.55 -37.95
CA THR A 183 27.42 11.04 -37.08
C THR A 183 27.38 11.79 -35.75
N VAL A 184 27.79 11.15 -34.66
CA VAL A 184 27.95 11.73 -33.33
C VAL A 184 29.44 11.61 -32.93
N SER A 185 29.98 12.65 -32.34
CA SER A 185 31.39 12.72 -31.86
C SER A 185 31.42 13.19 -30.41
#